data_924409e35002a8e4e6a4786a1d3a7e27
#
_entry.id   924409e35002a8e4e6a4786a1d3a7e27
#
_cell.length_a   1.000
_cell.length_b   1.000
_cell.length_c   1.000
_cell.angle_alpha   90.00
_cell.angle_beta   90.00
_cell.angle_gamma   90.00
#
_symmetry.space_group_name_H-M   'P 1'
#
loop_
_entity.id
_entity.type
_entity.pdbx_description
1 polymer ?
#
loop_
_entity_poly.entity_id
_entity_poly.type
_entity_poly.pdbx_seq_one_letter_code
_entity_poly.pdbx_strand_id
1 'polypeptide(L)'
;STAAKLKEADWPAAADLVGKKTITSGLDAAVVELMLKAGLTPGGKMTLRDGRTGEQFDADVTVGEIYMMKLSHLVDDKIHARSIGPYSLVTHQPLAGKAQFGGQRFGEMEVWALEAYGAAHTLQEMLTVKSDDVTGRSRAYEAIVKGENLPKPGVPESFNVLVKELQALGLSVTLGSDTDDSIFGG
;
A
#
# COMPACT_ATOMS: atom_id res chain seq x y z
N SER A 1 34.12 16.13 -4.09
CA SER A 1 32.92 15.68 -4.79
C SER A 1 32.64 16.58 -5.98
N THR A 2 32.12 16.05 -7.06
CA THR A 2 31.86 16.74 -8.33
C THR A 2 30.87 17.92 -8.14
N ALA A 3 29.96 17.80 -7.19
CA ALA A 3 29.02 18.86 -6.79
C ALA A 3 29.67 20.12 -6.27
N ALA A 4 30.80 20.00 -5.59
CA ALA A 4 31.52 21.14 -5.05
C ALA A 4 32.24 21.98 -6.14
N LYS A 5 32.27 21.50 -7.38
CA LYS A 5 32.93 22.19 -8.53
C LYS A 5 31.99 23.13 -9.30
N LEU A 6 30.69 22.91 -9.23
CA LEU A 6 29.67 23.84 -9.70
C LEU A 6 29.44 24.88 -8.62
N LYS A 7 30.13 26.00 -8.68
CA LYS A 7 29.89 27.11 -7.77
C LYS A 7 28.50 27.70 -8.04
N GLU A 8 27.87 28.19 -7.01
CA GLU A 8 26.56 28.86 -7.04
C GLU A 8 26.48 30.00 -8.09
N ALA A 9 27.64 30.58 -8.43
CA ALA A 9 27.77 31.60 -9.46
C ALA A 9 27.64 31.08 -10.92
N ASP A 10 27.85 29.78 -11.14
CA ASP A 10 27.78 29.17 -12.50
C ASP A 10 26.33 28.67 -12.80
N TRP A 11 25.52 28.51 -11.77
CA TRP A 11 24.14 28.05 -11.88
C TRP A 11 23.20 29.03 -12.62
N PRO A 12 23.19 30.34 -12.33
CA PRO A 12 22.37 31.30 -13.06
C PRO A 12 22.72 31.38 -14.55
N ALA A 13 23.99 31.28 -14.87
CA ALA A 13 24.45 31.28 -16.26
C ALA A 13 24.01 30.04 -17.03
N ALA A 14 24.01 28.88 -16.39
CA ALA A 14 23.49 27.64 -16.96
C ALA A 14 21.95 27.68 -17.14
N ALA A 15 21.22 28.23 -16.19
CA ALA A 15 19.77 28.43 -16.28
C ALA A 15 19.36 29.40 -17.38
N ASP A 16 20.13 30.48 -17.56
CA ASP A 16 19.95 31.47 -18.66
C ASP A 16 20.19 30.88 -20.04
N LEU A 17 21.17 30.00 -20.16
CA LEU A 17 21.47 29.29 -21.41
C LEU A 17 20.41 28.28 -21.80
N VAL A 18 19.87 27.53 -20.81
CA VAL A 18 18.81 26.56 -21.00
C VAL A 18 17.46 27.24 -21.31
N GLY A 19 17.20 28.40 -20.72
CA GLY A 19 15.96 29.14 -20.95
C GLY A 19 15.88 29.85 -22.33
N LYS A 20 16.98 30.04 -23.02
CA LYS A 20 17.05 30.79 -24.29
C LYS A 20 17.03 29.97 -25.57
N LYS A 21 17.17 28.65 -25.48
CA LYS A 21 17.15 27.75 -26.67
C LYS A 21 16.23 26.58 -26.47
N THR A 22 15.33 26.39 -27.41
CA THR A 22 14.51 25.16 -27.50
C THR A 22 15.45 24.00 -27.86
N ILE A 23 15.63 23.06 -26.96
CA ILE A 23 16.41 21.84 -27.18
C ILE A 23 15.59 20.94 -28.12
N THR A 24 15.86 21.02 -29.43
CA THR A 24 15.11 20.25 -30.43
C THR A 24 15.80 18.94 -30.82
N SER A 25 17.11 18.84 -30.68
CA SER A 25 17.85 17.57 -30.90
C SER A 25 19.30 17.69 -30.42
N GLY A 26 19.66 16.93 -29.40
CA GLY A 26 21.02 16.87 -28.85
C GLY A 26 21.30 17.93 -27.77
N LEU A 27 22.32 17.65 -26.96
CA LEU A 27 22.77 18.57 -25.93
C LEU A 27 23.41 19.81 -26.58
N ASP A 28 23.01 21.01 -26.12
CA ASP A 28 23.65 22.27 -26.58
C ASP A 28 25.16 22.27 -26.20
N ALA A 29 25.99 22.79 -27.06
CA ALA A 29 27.45 22.86 -26.86
C ALA A 29 27.82 23.53 -25.52
N ALA A 30 27.08 24.55 -25.10
CA ALA A 30 27.27 25.21 -23.82
C ALA A 30 26.97 24.27 -22.60
N VAL A 31 25.98 23.42 -22.69
CA VAL A 31 25.68 22.43 -21.67
C VAL A 31 26.77 21.38 -21.59
N VAL A 32 27.24 20.90 -22.74
CA VAL A 32 28.37 19.95 -22.82
C VAL A 32 29.64 20.54 -22.21
N GLU A 33 29.95 21.82 -22.48
CA GLU A 33 31.10 22.50 -21.90
C GLU A 33 30.98 22.58 -20.35
N LEU A 34 29.80 22.90 -19.83
CA LEU A 34 29.55 22.92 -18.39
C LEU A 34 29.68 21.54 -17.76
N MET A 35 29.20 20.50 -18.43
CA MET A 35 29.37 19.12 -17.99
C MET A 35 30.81 18.70 -17.89
N LEU A 36 31.61 19.04 -18.92
CA LEU A 36 33.06 18.79 -18.94
C LEU A 36 33.80 19.55 -17.83
N LYS A 37 33.44 20.83 -17.59
CA LYS A 37 33.96 21.60 -16.45
C LYS A 37 33.64 21.00 -15.11
N ALA A 38 32.46 20.35 -14.98
CA ALA A 38 32.03 19.61 -13.80
C ALA A 38 32.71 18.24 -13.65
N GLY A 39 33.49 17.83 -14.66
CA GLY A 39 34.15 16.51 -14.69
C GLY A 39 33.20 15.34 -15.04
N LEU A 40 32.11 15.66 -15.70
CA LEU A 40 31.17 14.67 -16.24
C LEU A 40 31.50 14.35 -17.69
N THR A 41 31.07 13.20 -18.18
CA THR A 41 31.15 12.86 -19.61
C THR A 41 30.15 13.70 -20.40
N PRO A 42 30.40 13.97 -21.70
CA PRO A 42 29.48 14.76 -22.55
C PRO A 42 28.05 14.19 -22.59
N GLY A 43 27.90 12.87 -22.44
CA GLY A 43 26.60 12.20 -22.41
C GLY A 43 25.98 12.10 -21.03
N GLY A 44 26.66 12.54 -19.97
CA GLY A 44 26.22 12.40 -18.59
C GLY A 44 26.13 10.94 -18.09
N LYS A 45 26.72 10.01 -18.85
CA LYS A 45 26.71 8.58 -18.53
C LYS A 45 28.03 8.14 -17.92
N MET A 46 27.96 7.26 -16.98
CA MET A 46 29.13 6.69 -16.30
C MET A 46 28.97 5.17 -16.16
N THR A 47 30.07 4.48 -16.20
CA THR A 47 30.12 3.05 -15.92
C THR A 47 29.94 2.81 -14.43
N LEU A 48 28.91 2.12 -14.06
CA LEU A 48 28.59 1.78 -12.66
C LEU A 48 28.79 0.29 -12.37
N ARG A 49 28.95 -0.03 -11.09
CA ARG A 49 29.03 -1.40 -10.58
C ARG A 49 27.94 -1.64 -9.57
N ASP A 50 27.43 -2.87 -9.52
CA ASP A 50 26.51 -3.31 -8.48
C ASP A 50 27.24 -3.33 -7.13
N GLY A 51 26.68 -2.64 -6.15
CA GLY A 51 27.25 -2.57 -4.80
C GLY A 51 27.25 -3.90 -4.03
N ARG A 52 26.48 -4.90 -4.47
CA ARG A 52 26.41 -6.21 -3.83
C ARG A 52 27.37 -7.21 -4.45
N THR A 53 27.38 -7.30 -5.79
CA THR A 53 28.16 -8.30 -6.53
C THR A 53 29.53 -7.76 -6.95
N GLY A 54 29.66 -6.42 -7.08
CA GLY A 54 30.85 -5.77 -7.62
C GLY A 54 30.95 -5.84 -9.15
N GLU A 55 29.99 -6.49 -9.81
CA GLU A 55 29.94 -6.63 -11.26
C GLU A 55 29.57 -5.30 -11.92
N GLN A 56 30.11 -5.08 -13.11
CA GLN A 56 29.79 -3.89 -13.91
C GLN A 56 28.43 -4.05 -14.58
N PHE A 57 27.62 -2.99 -14.64
CA PHE A 57 26.41 -2.98 -15.43
C PHE A 57 26.72 -3.09 -16.94
N ASP A 58 25.83 -3.77 -17.66
CA ASP A 58 25.97 -4.02 -19.11
C ASP A 58 25.95 -2.73 -19.95
N ALA A 59 25.37 -1.68 -19.42
CA ALA A 59 25.26 -0.37 -20.09
C ALA A 59 25.66 0.76 -19.17
N ASP A 60 26.21 1.83 -19.75
CA ASP A 60 26.49 3.06 -19.04
C ASP A 60 25.20 3.72 -18.56
N VAL A 61 25.20 4.16 -17.31
CA VAL A 61 24.04 4.74 -16.60
C VAL A 61 24.21 6.25 -16.48
N THR A 62 23.14 6.99 -16.68
CA THR A 62 23.11 8.43 -16.43
C THR A 62 23.27 8.70 -14.94
N VAL A 63 24.29 9.48 -14.58
CA VAL A 63 24.60 9.84 -13.19
C VAL A 63 24.68 11.35 -13.08
N GLY A 64 24.00 11.89 -12.09
CA GLY A 64 24.01 13.32 -11.80
C GLY A 64 23.42 13.60 -10.43
N GLU A 65 23.43 14.86 -10.05
CA GLU A 65 22.77 15.33 -8.85
C GLU A 65 21.34 15.75 -9.17
N ILE A 66 20.41 15.38 -8.30
CA ILE A 66 19.02 15.79 -8.36
C ILE A 66 18.66 16.53 -7.07
N TYR A 67 17.97 17.63 -7.22
CA TYR A 67 17.41 18.33 -6.08
C TYR A 67 16.15 17.59 -5.61
N MET A 68 16.19 17.10 -4.39
CA MET A 68 15.08 16.33 -3.82
C MET A 68 14.59 17.00 -2.55
N MET A 69 13.31 17.34 -2.52
CA MET A 69 12.65 17.87 -1.33
C MET A 69 11.65 16.88 -0.78
N LYS A 70 11.64 16.73 0.53
CA LYS A 70 10.53 16.11 1.25
C LYS A 70 9.58 17.21 1.71
N LEU A 71 8.33 17.14 1.26
CA LEU A 71 7.26 18.02 1.73
C LEU A 71 6.86 17.67 3.18
N SER A 72 5.90 18.42 3.72
CA SER A 72 5.44 18.27 5.11
C SER A 72 4.67 16.96 5.35
N HIS A 73 5.23 15.83 4.91
CA HIS A 73 4.70 14.50 5.17
C HIS A 73 5.29 13.94 6.45
N LEU A 74 4.90 14.52 7.58
CA LEU A 74 5.35 14.09 8.89
C LEU A 74 4.72 12.76 9.28
N VAL A 75 5.49 11.92 9.95
CA VAL A 75 5.00 10.62 10.43
C VAL A 75 3.88 10.79 11.47
N ASP A 76 3.94 11.81 12.29
CA ASP A 76 2.93 12.09 13.31
C ASP A 76 1.53 12.33 12.72
N ASP A 77 1.46 12.90 11.52
CA ASP A 77 0.20 13.10 10.81
C ASP A 77 -0.35 11.82 10.18
N LYS A 78 0.49 10.83 9.96
CA LYS A 78 0.15 9.60 9.25
C LYS A 78 0.03 8.38 10.15
N ILE A 79 0.77 8.34 11.27
CA ILE A 79 0.70 7.23 12.20
C ILE A 79 -0.69 7.12 12.79
N HIS A 80 -1.26 5.93 12.72
CA HIS A 80 -2.60 5.67 13.22
C HIS A 80 -2.74 4.21 13.64
N ALA A 81 -3.40 3.98 14.76
CA ALA A 81 -3.77 2.66 15.26
C ALA A 81 -5.17 2.71 15.85
N ARG A 82 -5.85 1.58 15.85
CA ARG A 82 -7.18 1.43 16.44
C ARG A 82 -7.32 0.07 17.08
N SER A 83 -7.90 0.04 18.28
CA SER A 83 -8.43 -1.18 18.89
C SER A 83 -9.95 -1.17 18.87
N ILE A 84 -10.55 -0.21 19.58
CA ILE A 84 -11.99 0.06 19.61
C ILE A 84 -12.21 1.50 19.18
N GLY A 85 -13.35 1.78 18.57
CA GLY A 85 -13.68 3.14 18.15
C GLY A 85 -15.13 3.24 17.64
N PRO A 86 -15.51 4.39 17.07
CA PRO A 86 -16.86 4.58 16.56
C PRO A 86 -17.16 3.74 15.33
N TYR A 87 -18.42 3.36 15.20
CA TYR A 87 -18.97 2.57 14.09
C TYR A 87 -20.08 3.33 13.39
N SER A 88 -20.31 3.02 12.12
CA SER A 88 -21.45 3.54 11.38
C SER A 88 -22.77 2.98 11.95
N LEU A 89 -23.80 3.82 12.00
CA LEU A 89 -25.13 3.41 12.48
C LEU A 89 -25.84 2.48 11.49
N VAL A 90 -25.61 2.64 10.20
CA VAL A 90 -26.32 1.87 9.15
C VAL A 90 -25.59 0.58 8.82
N THR A 91 -24.31 0.65 8.56
CA THR A 91 -23.52 -0.51 8.12
C THR A 91 -22.89 -1.29 9.27
N HIS A 92 -22.91 -0.73 10.48
CA HIS A 92 -22.23 -1.28 11.67
C HIS A 92 -20.72 -1.51 11.51
N GLN A 93 -20.14 -0.99 10.43
CA GLN A 93 -18.70 -1.07 10.12
C GLN A 93 -17.91 0.03 10.83
N PRO A 94 -16.61 -0.18 11.09
CA PRO A 94 -15.74 0.87 11.59
C PRO A 94 -15.74 2.09 10.67
N LEU A 95 -15.79 3.30 11.25
CA LEU A 95 -15.63 4.53 10.47
C LEU A 95 -14.25 4.59 9.83
N ALA A 96 -14.13 5.35 8.74
CA ALA A 96 -12.86 5.61 8.06
C ALA A 96 -12.21 6.90 8.56
N GLY A 97 -10.89 7.00 8.41
CA GLY A 97 -10.14 8.22 8.65
C GLY A 97 -9.52 8.35 10.03
N LYS A 98 -8.29 8.88 10.09
CA LYS A 98 -7.53 9.07 11.33
C LYS A 98 -8.23 10.02 12.30
N ALA A 99 -8.81 11.12 11.80
CA ALA A 99 -9.48 12.13 12.64
C ALA A 99 -10.68 11.57 13.43
N GLN A 100 -11.32 10.54 12.91
CA GLN A 100 -12.47 9.87 13.51
C GLN A 100 -12.10 8.61 14.28
N PHE A 101 -10.81 8.39 14.54
CA PHE A 101 -10.31 7.15 15.11
C PHE A 101 -10.82 5.93 14.35
N GLY A 102 -10.78 6.02 13.02
CA GLY A 102 -11.33 5.02 12.10
C GLY A 102 -10.41 3.83 11.86
N GLY A 103 -10.95 2.80 11.22
CA GLY A 103 -10.21 1.61 10.81
C GLY A 103 -9.61 1.76 9.41
N GLN A 104 -8.72 0.84 9.07
CA GLN A 104 -8.18 0.71 7.72
C GLN A 104 -9.19 -0.01 6.82
N ARG A 105 -9.22 0.39 5.55
CA ARG A 105 -10.03 -0.31 4.56
C ARG A 105 -9.32 -1.59 4.12
N PHE A 106 -9.97 -2.71 4.30
CA PHE A 106 -9.56 -4.00 3.73
C PHE A 106 -10.29 -4.16 2.39
N GLY A 107 -9.60 -3.81 1.30
CA GLY A 107 -10.18 -3.77 -0.03
C GLY A 107 -10.26 -5.15 -0.69
N GLU A 108 -10.79 -5.18 -1.91
CA GLU A 108 -10.97 -6.41 -2.69
C GLU A 108 -9.65 -7.11 -2.99
N MET A 109 -8.59 -6.34 -3.32
CA MET A 109 -7.28 -6.92 -3.60
C MET A 109 -6.64 -7.57 -2.36
N GLU A 110 -6.84 -7.00 -1.18
CA GLU A 110 -6.37 -7.57 0.09
C GLU A 110 -7.11 -8.88 0.41
N VAL A 111 -8.40 -8.96 0.06
CA VAL A 111 -9.18 -10.19 0.15
C VAL A 111 -8.60 -11.27 -0.77
N TRP A 112 -8.29 -10.93 -2.02
CA TRP A 112 -7.67 -11.86 -2.96
C TRP A 112 -6.32 -12.38 -2.47
N ALA A 113 -5.55 -11.55 -1.80
CA ALA A 113 -4.27 -11.97 -1.21
C ALA A 113 -4.47 -13.04 -0.13
N LEU A 114 -5.45 -12.87 0.76
CA LEU A 114 -5.78 -13.89 1.76
C LEU A 114 -6.34 -15.17 1.16
N GLU A 115 -7.13 -15.07 0.09
CA GLU A 115 -7.63 -16.23 -0.66
C GLU A 115 -6.47 -17.01 -1.31
N ALA A 116 -5.50 -16.30 -1.91
CA ALA A 116 -4.34 -16.91 -2.52
C ALA A 116 -3.46 -17.69 -1.51
N TYR A 117 -3.38 -17.20 -0.27
CA TYR A 117 -2.70 -17.92 0.81
C TYR A 117 -3.54 -19.03 1.46
N GLY A 118 -4.81 -19.16 1.08
CA GLY A 118 -5.72 -20.12 1.71
C GLY A 118 -6.02 -19.81 3.19
N ALA A 119 -5.87 -18.57 3.62
CA ALA A 119 -6.05 -18.13 4.99
C ALA A 119 -7.54 -17.87 5.31
N ALA A 120 -8.37 -18.89 5.24
CA ALA A 120 -9.82 -18.77 5.37
C ALA A 120 -10.27 -18.26 6.75
N HIS A 121 -9.66 -18.72 7.83
CA HIS A 121 -9.99 -18.26 9.18
C HIS A 121 -9.66 -16.78 9.40
N THR A 122 -8.52 -16.31 8.88
CA THR A 122 -8.14 -14.91 8.95
C THR A 122 -9.12 -14.05 8.16
N LEU A 123 -9.50 -14.49 6.96
CA LEU A 123 -10.49 -13.79 6.14
C LEU A 123 -11.85 -13.72 6.82
N GLN A 124 -12.31 -14.82 7.42
CA GLN A 124 -13.56 -14.85 8.19
C GLN A 124 -13.53 -13.86 9.36
N GLU A 125 -12.44 -13.80 10.09
CA GLU A 125 -12.25 -12.85 11.20
C GLU A 125 -12.30 -11.39 10.70
N MET A 126 -11.67 -11.09 9.57
CA MET A 126 -11.70 -9.75 8.96
C MET A 126 -13.10 -9.33 8.54
N LEU A 127 -13.90 -10.27 8.04
CA LEU A 127 -15.25 -10.01 7.56
C LEU A 127 -16.31 -9.96 8.67
N THR A 128 -16.04 -10.52 9.85
CA THR A 128 -17.02 -10.64 10.95
C THR A 128 -16.63 -9.81 12.16
N VAL A 129 -15.81 -10.35 13.03
CA VAL A 129 -15.44 -9.76 14.34
C VAL A 129 -14.77 -8.39 14.18
N LYS A 130 -13.98 -8.19 13.14
CA LYS A 130 -13.30 -6.92 12.88
C LYS A 130 -14.13 -5.94 12.04
N SER A 131 -15.31 -6.32 11.57
CA SER A 131 -16.16 -5.52 10.69
C SER A 131 -17.53 -5.25 11.30
N ASP A 132 -18.54 -6.00 10.92
CA ASP A 132 -19.96 -5.69 11.15
C ASP A 132 -20.69 -6.57 12.18
N ASP A 133 -20.08 -7.63 12.67
CA ASP A 133 -20.66 -8.49 13.70
C ASP A 133 -20.63 -7.81 15.08
N VAL A 134 -21.73 -7.15 15.43
CA VAL A 134 -21.86 -6.41 16.70
C VAL A 134 -21.74 -7.34 17.90
N THR A 135 -22.39 -8.50 17.85
CA THR A 135 -22.40 -9.46 18.95
C THR A 135 -21.04 -10.13 19.11
N GLY A 136 -20.45 -10.54 18.00
CA GLY A 136 -19.11 -11.15 17.98
C GLY A 136 -18.03 -10.21 18.50
N ARG A 137 -18.07 -8.91 18.16
CA ARG A 137 -17.15 -7.90 18.72
C ARG A 137 -17.20 -7.81 20.23
N SER A 138 -18.43 -7.77 20.78
CA SER A 138 -18.61 -7.65 22.23
C SER A 138 -18.08 -8.87 22.97
N ARG A 139 -18.36 -10.05 22.46
CA ARG A 139 -17.86 -11.31 23.02
C ARG A 139 -16.34 -11.46 22.91
N ALA A 140 -15.78 -11.05 21.76
CA ALA A 140 -14.34 -11.09 21.55
C ALA A 140 -13.61 -10.14 22.51
N TYR A 141 -14.13 -8.94 22.71
CA TYR A 141 -13.56 -7.99 23.66
C TYR A 141 -13.66 -8.51 25.11
N GLU A 142 -14.78 -9.08 25.49
CA GLU A 142 -14.95 -9.70 26.80
C GLU A 142 -13.95 -10.83 27.04
N ALA A 143 -13.76 -11.71 26.05
CA ALA A 143 -12.79 -12.80 26.12
C ALA A 143 -11.36 -12.30 26.29
N ILE A 144 -10.97 -11.25 25.54
CA ILE A 144 -9.64 -10.62 25.67
C ILE A 144 -9.44 -10.06 27.08
N VAL A 145 -10.44 -9.35 27.63
CA VAL A 145 -10.35 -8.77 28.99
C VAL A 145 -10.24 -9.87 30.07
N LYS A 146 -10.95 -10.98 29.90
CA LYS A 146 -10.92 -12.11 30.82
C LYS A 146 -9.71 -13.02 30.63
N GLY A 147 -8.97 -12.87 29.53
CA GLY A 147 -7.86 -13.76 29.17
C GLY A 147 -8.32 -15.16 28.71
N GLU A 148 -9.53 -15.26 28.21
CA GLU A 148 -10.13 -16.50 27.67
C GLU A 148 -9.82 -16.63 26.17
N ASN A 149 -10.02 -17.83 25.61
CA ASN A 149 -9.91 -18.05 24.18
C ASN A 149 -11.00 -17.27 23.43
N LEU A 150 -10.62 -16.70 22.28
CA LEU A 150 -11.56 -16.00 21.42
C LEU A 150 -12.68 -16.94 20.94
N PRO A 151 -13.94 -16.49 20.92
CA PRO A 151 -15.03 -17.26 20.37
C PRO A 151 -14.84 -17.46 18.86
N LYS A 152 -15.36 -18.56 18.33
CA LYS A 152 -15.36 -18.79 16.88
C LYS A 152 -16.14 -17.67 16.19
N PRO A 153 -15.60 -17.09 15.10
CA PRO A 153 -16.32 -16.09 14.30
C PRO A 153 -17.61 -16.68 13.74
N GLY A 154 -18.62 -15.83 13.63
CA GLY A 154 -19.89 -16.20 13.00
C GLY A 154 -19.83 -16.17 11.47
N VAL A 155 -21.00 -16.27 10.85
CA VAL A 155 -21.15 -16.10 9.40
C VAL A 155 -21.23 -14.60 9.08
N PRO A 156 -20.54 -14.10 8.05
CA PRO A 156 -20.65 -12.71 7.65
C PRO A 156 -22.07 -12.29 7.29
N GLU A 157 -22.52 -11.11 7.70
CA GLU A 157 -23.86 -10.62 7.40
C GLU A 157 -24.13 -10.49 5.88
N SER A 158 -23.13 -10.14 5.10
CA SER A 158 -23.23 -10.11 3.63
C SER A 158 -23.55 -11.48 3.05
N PHE A 159 -23.01 -12.54 3.63
CA PHE A 159 -23.33 -13.92 3.23
C PHE A 159 -24.76 -14.32 3.60
N ASN A 160 -25.25 -13.92 4.78
CA ASN A 160 -26.63 -14.14 5.19
C ASN A 160 -27.60 -13.46 4.21
N VAL A 161 -27.32 -12.23 3.79
CA VAL A 161 -28.10 -11.52 2.76
C VAL A 161 -28.11 -12.30 1.45
N LEU A 162 -26.94 -12.75 0.97
CA LEU A 162 -26.83 -13.55 -0.26
C LEU A 162 -27.67 -14.83 -0.19
N VAL A 163 -27.63 -15.55 0.92
CA VAL A 163 -28.44 -16.77 1.12
C VAL A 163 -29.93 -16.45 1.03
N LYS A 164 -30.36 -15.34 1.65
CA LYS A 164 -31.77 -14.90 1.58
C LYS A 164 -32.20 -14.49 0.17
N GLU A 165 -31.35 -13.82 -0.57
CA GLU A 165 -31.59 -13.47 -1.97
C GLU A 165 -31.70 -14.72 -2.85
N LEU A 166 -30.82 -15.71 -2.68
CA LEU A 166 -30.91 -16.98 -3.40
C LEU A 166 -32.21 -17.74 -3.06
N GLN A 167 -32.58 -17.76 -1.80
CA GLN A 167 -33.85 -18.38 -1.37
C GLN A 167 -35.06 -17.66 -1.96
N ALA A 168 -35.01 -16.32 -2.09
CA ALA A 168 -36.06 -15.55 -2.74
C ALA A 168 -36.21 -15.85 -4.24
N LEU A 169 -35.13 -16.27 -4.89
CA LEU A 169 -35.13 -16.76 -6.28
C LEU A 169 -35.64 -18.21 -6.42
N GLY A 170 -36.06 -18.85 -5.32
CA GLY A 170 -36.55 -20.20 -5.31
C GLY A 170 -35.49 -21.30 -5.20
N LEU A 171 -34.23 -20.92 -4.94
CA LEU A 171 -33.14 -21.89 -4.72
C LEU A 171 -33.14 -22.36 -3.28
N SER A 172 -33.01 -23.67 -3.05
CA SER A 172 -32.84 -24.24 -1.71
C SER A 172 -31.35 -24.17 -1.35
N VAL A 173 -31.03 -23.25 -0.46
CA VAL A 173 -29.65 -23.07 0.06
C VAL A 173 -29.71 -23.29 1.59
N THR A 174 -28.97 -24.28 2.07
CA THR A 174 -28.80 -24.59 3.49
C THR A 174 -27.31 -24.62 3.82
N LEU A 175 -26.97 -24.12 5.01
CA LEU A 175 -25.62 -24.24 5.54
C LEU A 175 -25.50 -25.58 6.25
N GLY A 176 -24.55 -26.43 5.82
CA GLY A 176 -24.26 -27.69 6.55
C GLY A 176 -23.58 -27.37 7.89
N SER A 177 -23.93 -28.12 8.93
CA SER A 177 -23.17 -28.11 10.18
C SER A 177 -22.00 -29.08 10.07
N ASP A 178 -20.89 -28.82 10.76
CA ASP A 178 -19.69 -29.69 10.80
C ASP A 178 -19.99 -31.14 11.30
N THR A 179 -21.25 -31.45 11.63
CA THR A 179 -21.70 -32.76 12.09
C THR A 179 -22.34 -33.62 11.00
N ASP A 180 -22.55 -33.04 9.79
CA ASP A 180 -23.13 -33.79 8.67
C ASP A 180 -22.04 -34.29 7.72
N ASP A 181 -21.22 -35.25 8.15
CA ASP A 181 -20.28 -36.02 7.32
C ASP A 181 -20.99 -36.86 6.22
N SER A 182 -22.32 -36.76 6.11
CA SER A 182 -23.10 -37.58 5.19
C SER A 182 -23.26 -36.98 3.78
N ILE A 183 -22.73 -35.81 3.50
CA ILE A 183 -22.94 -35.13 2.19
C ILE A 183 -21.91 -35.52 1.15
N PHE A 184 -20.79 -36.14 1.53
CA PHE A 184 -19.74 -36.58 0.60
C PHE A 184 -19.52 -38.10 0.53
N GLY A 185 -20.48 -38.90 0.96
CA GLY A 185 -20.44 -40.35 0.86
C GLY A 185 -21.43 -40.87 -0.19
N GLY A 186 -20.99 -40.84 -1.45
CA GLY A 186 -21.73 -41.42 -2.55
C GLY A 186 -20.86 -41.53 -3.77
#